data_d259cd686e07613ca1c4d084d8f1f1ae
#
_entry.id   d259cd686e07613ca1c4d084d8f1f1ae
#
_cell.length_a   1.000
_cell.length_b   1.000
_cell.length_c   1.000
_cell.angle_alpha   90.00
_cell.angle_beta   90.00
_cell.angle_gamma   90.00
#
_symmetry.space_group_name_H-M   'P 1'
#
loop_
_entity.id
_entity.type
_entity.pdbx_description
1 polymer ?
#
loop_
_entity_poly.entity_id
_entity_poly.type
_entity_poly.pdbx_seq_one_letter_code
_entity_poly.pdbx_strand_id
1 'polypeptide(L)'
;MKDLFGKAILDFQTNTSPEDIITETNISEADEMSVAYLFRNYNEMPKLEKKALQLCKGKILDVGCGAGSHSLYLQEKGFEVTSIDISENAIEVCSIRGLKNARVQNLVEVENEKFDTIILLMNGTGIFETLNKTSDYLQKLKSLLNENGQILIDSSDIIYMYDEDEDGSYSVPAENYYGELTFTIRYKNQTEDDFPWLYLDYNTLQNACYANGLQCELI
;
A
#
# COMPACT_ATOMS: atom_id res chain seq x y z
N MET A 1 7.25 -1.11 -16.79
CA MET A 1 6.15 -1.80 -16.05
C MET A 1 4.95 -1.91 -16.98
N LYS A 2 4.32 -3.07 -17.05
CA LYS A 2 3.16 -3.33 -17.94
C LYS A 2 1.83 -2.90 -17.34
N ASP A 3 1.85 -2.55 -16.05
CA ASP A 3 0.67 -2.17 -15.24
C ASP A 3 -0.43 -3.25 -15.25
N LEU A 4 -0.05 -4.51 -15.06
CA LEU A 4 -1.01 -5.62 -15.07
C LEU A 4 -1.98 -5.57 -13.89
N PHE A 5 -1.55 -5.08 -12.74
CA PHE A 5 -2.42 -4.86 -11.59
C PHE A 5 -3.52 -3.84 -11.89
N GLY A 6 -3.14 -2.68 -12.41
CA GLY A 6 -4.09 -1.65 -12.84
C GLY A 6 -5.00 -2.14 -13.97
N LYS A 7 -4.47 -2.93 -14.92
CA LYS A 7 -5.27 -3.52 -15.97
C LYS A 7 -6.34 -4.48 -15.43
N ALA A 8 -6.02 -5.31 -14.44
CA ALA A 8 -6.99 -6.20 -13.81
C ALA A 8 -8.11 -5.40 -13.13
N ILE A 9 -7.75 -4.32 -12.42
CA ILE A 9 -8.71 -3.39 -11.79
C ILE A 9 -9.62 -2.76 -12.86
N LEU A 10 -9.07 -2.29 -13.98
CA LEU A 10 -9.84 -1.66 -15.04
C LEU A 10 -10.77 -2.67 -15.75
N ASP A 11 -10.28 -3.85 -16.08
CA ASP A 11 -11.07 -4.93 -16.68
C ASP A 11 -12.25 -5.33 -15.77
N PHE A 12 -12.03 -5.37 -14.45
CA PHE A 12 -13.07 -5.63 -13.47
C PHE A 12 -14.12 -4.50 -13.45
N GLN A 13 -13.69 -3.25 -13.37
CA GLN A 13 -14.58 -2.08 -13.33
C GLN A 13 -15.45 -1.97 -14.59
N THR A 14 -14.88 -2.28 -15.75
CA THR A 14 -15.56 -2.17 -17.06
C THR A 14 -16.24 -3.47 -17.50
N ASN A 15 -16.15 -4.53 -16.69
CA ASN A 15 -16.65 -5.88 -17.02
C ASN A 15 -16.08 -6.43 -18.33
N THR A 16 -14.80 -6.18 -18.60
CA THR A 16 -14.09 -6.59 -19.82
C THR A 16 -13.38 -7.93 -19.61
N SER A 17 -14.15 -9.01 -19.47
CA SER A 17 -13.65 -10.36 -19.17
C SER A 17 -12.62 -10.35 -18.01
N PRO A 18 -13.02 -9.89 -16.82
CA PRO A 18 -12.12 -9.85 -15.67
C PRO A 18 -11.70 -11.25 -15.24
N GLU A 19 -10.45 -11.36 -14.80
CA GLU A 19 -9.87 -12.53 -14.12
C GLU A 19 -9.24 -12.05 -12.82
N ASP A 20 -9.01 -12.96 -11.89
CA ASP A 20 -8.24 -12.64 -10.68
C ASP A 20 -6.73 -12.62 -10.98
N ILE A 21 -5.98 -11.93 -10.13
CA ILE A 21 -4.55 -11.76 -10.29
C ILE A 21 -3.84 -12.94 -9.62
N ILE A 22 -2.82 -13.47 -10.26
CA ILE A 22 -1.90 -14.42 -9.62
C ILE A 22 -0.70 -13.66 -9.11
N THR A 23 -0.42 -13.80 -7.83
CA THR A 23 0.77 -13.25 -7.15
C THR A 23 1.69 -14.37 -6.72
N GLU A 24 2.98 -14.16 -6.86
CA GLU A 24 4.03 -15.07 -6.43
C GLU A 24 5.16 -14.24 -5.82
N THR A 25 5.88 -14.79 -4.86
CA THR A 25 7.05 -14.13 -4.28
C THR A 25 8.25 -15.07 -4.29
N ASN A 26 9.44 -14.51 -4.00
CA ASN A 26 10.65 -15.32 -3.86
C ASN A 26 10.63 -16.32 -2.67
N ILE A 27 9.61 -16.23 -1.79
CA ILE A 27 9.45 -17.13 -0.62
C ILE A 27 8.09 -17.83 -0.55
N SER A 28 7.18 -17.56 -1.49
CA SER A 28 5.86 -18.19 -1.54
C SER A 28 5.53 -18.69 -2.94
N GLU A 29 4.73 -19.76 -3.00
CA GLU A 29 4.15 -20.24 -4.26
C GLU A 29 3.11 -19.24 -4.79
N ALA A 30 2.73 -19.45 -6.06
CA ALA A 30 1.70 -18.65 -6.71
C ALA A 30 0.34 -18.80 -6.01
N ASP A 31 -0.30 -17.68 -5.70
CA ASP A 31 -1.62 -17.62 -5.07
C ASP A 31 -2.54 -16.66 -5.83
N GLU A 32 -3.85 -16.92 -5.77
CA GLU A 32 -4.86 -16.13 -6.45
C GLU A 32 -5.36 -14.99 -5.55
N MET A 33 -5.22 -13.76 -6.03
CA MET A 33 -5.73 -12.57 -5.38
C MET A 33 -6.99 -12.08 -6.10
N SER A 34 -8.14 -12.11 -5.41
CA SER A 34 -9.39 -11.63 -5.99
C SER A 34 -9.38 -10.13 -6.23
N VAL A 35 -9.57 -9.73 -7.50
CA VAL A 35 -9.69 -8.31 -7.87
C VAL A 35 -10.93 -7.68 -7.25
N ALA A 36 -12.01 -8.43 -7.08
CA ALA A 36 -13.23 -7.94 -6.40
C ALA A 36 -12.96 -7.44 -4.98
N TYR A 37 -11.97 -8.02 -4.28
CA TYR A 37 -11.58 -7.57 -2.95
C TYR A 37 -11.09 -6.11 -2.92
N LEU A 38 -10.51 -5.61 -4.00
CA LEU A 38 -10.04 -4.22 -4.11
C LEU A 38 -11.20 -3.21 -4.21
N PHE A 39 -12.40 -3.69 -4.59
CA PHE A 39 -13.61 -2.88 -4.76
C PHE A 39 -14.54 -2.88 -3.54
N ARG A 40 -14.15 -3.56 -2.45
CA ARG A 40 -14.96 -3.69 -1.23
C ARG A 40 -15.40 -2.33 -0.69
N ASN A 41 -16.62 -2.28 -0.19
CA ASN A 41 -17.14 -1.11 0.53
C ASN A 41 -16.69 -1.13 2.01
N TYR A 42 -16.92 -0.02 2.72
CA TYR A 42 -16.51 0.11 4.11
C TYR A 42 -16.96 -1.05 5.02
N ASN A 43 -18.17 -1.58 4.83
CA ASN A 43 -18.67 -2.65 5.70
C ASN A 43 -17.89 -3.97 5.52
N GLU A 44 -17.34 -4.17 4.35
CA GLU A 44 -16.56 -5.37 3.97
C GLU A 44 -15.07 -5.24 4.33
N MET A 45 -14.59 -4.03 4.63
CA MET A 45 -13.18 -3.81 4.99
C MET A 45 -12.84 -4.50 6.31
N PRO A 46 -11.59 -4.99 6.46
CA PRO A 46 -11.06 -5.48 7.72
C PRO A 46 -11.11 -4.44 8.84
N LYS A 47 -11.09 -4.90 10.09
CA LYS A 47 -11.15 -4.02 11.27
C LYS A 47 -10.00 -3.00 11.30
N LEU A 48 -8.80 -3.41 10.86
CA LEU A 48 -7.61 -2.56 10.78
C LEU A 48 -7.84 -1.36 9.85
N GLU A 49 -8.29 -1.63 8.62
CA GLU A 49 -8.60 -0.56 7.65
C GLU A 49 -9.71 0.37 8.18
N LYS A 50 -10.79 -0.19 8.71
CA LYS A 50 -11.85 0.61 9.35
C LYS A 50 -11.33 1.51 10.44
N LYS A 51 -10.40 1.00 11.28
CA LYS A 51 -9.78 1.77 12.36
C LYS A 51 -8.94 2.91 11.80
N ALA A 52 -8.11 2.64 10.80
CA ALA A 52 -7.31 3.68 10.13
C ALA A 52 -8.22 4.77 9.53
N LEU A 53 -9.26 4.40 8.79
CA LEU A 53 -10.20 5.37 8.20
C LEU A 53 -10.95 6.20 9.25
N GLN A 54 -11.26 5.63 10.43
CA GLN A 54 -11.89 6.37 11.55
C GLN A 54 -10.94 7.38 12.20
N LEU A 55 -9.64 7.18 12.13
CA LEU A 55 -8.61 8.08 12.67
C LEU A 55 -8.26 9.22 11.70
N CYS A 56 -8.70 9.15 10.45
CA CYS A 56 -8.45 10.20 9.46
C CYS A 56 -9.05 11.54 9.90
N LYS A 57 -8.30 12.61 9.66
CA LYS A 57 -8.71 14.00 9.96
C LYS A 57 -8.17 14.96 8.90
N GLY A 58 -8.86 16.08 8.71
CA GLY A 58 -8.44 17.19 7.86
C GLY A 58 -8.30 16.82 6.38
N LYS A 59 -7.29 17.37 5.73
CA LYS A 59 -6.92 17.07 4.34
C LYS A 59 -6.14 15.77 4.26
N ILE A 60 -6.53 14.87 3.38
CA ILE A 60 -6.02 13.49 3.33
C ILE A 60 -5.29 13.23 2.01
N LEU A 61 -4.14 12.55 2.10
CA LEU A 61 -3.46 11.92 0.96
C LEU A 61 -3.60 10.41 1.08
N ASP A 62 -4.15 9.76 0.05
CA ASP A 62 -4.20 8.30 -0.10
C ASP A 62 -3.13 7.89 -1.11
N VAL A 63 -2.11 7.15 -0.66
CA VAL A 63 -0.93 6.76 -1.45
C VAL A 63 -1.06 5.31 -1.88
N GLY A 64 -0.99 5.05 -3.18
CA GLY A 64 -1.25 3.73 -3.75
C GLY A 64 -2.74 3.39 -3.68
N CYS A 65 -3.60 4.31 -4.11
CA CYS A 65 -5.05 4.23 -3.88
C CYS A 65 -5.74 3.06 -4.61
N GLY A 66 -5.09 2.43 -5.60
CA GLY A 66 -5.62 1.30 -6.36
C GLY A 66 -7.01 1.59 -6.93
N ALA A 67 -8.00 0.75 -6.60
CA ALA A 67 -9.39 0.96 -7.03
C ALA A 67 -10.11 2.11 -6.30
N GLY A 68 -9.47 2.79 -5.33
CA GLY A 68 -10.00 3.96 -4.64
C GLY A 68 -11.02 3.69 -3.53
N SER A 69 -11.11 2.47 -3.02
CA SER A 69 -12.14 2.10 -2.03
C SER A 69 -12.05 2.89 -0.72
N HIS A 70 -10.84 3.13 -0.20
CA HIS A 70 -10.61 3.97 0.99
C HIS A 70 -10.96 5.43 0.72
N SER A 71 -10.44 5.97 -0.38
CA SER A 71 -10.66 7.35 -0.82
C SER A 71 -12.13 7.66 -1.05
N LEU A 72 -12.89 6.75 -1.67
CA LEU A 72 -14.33 6.92 -1.88
C LEU A 72 -15.09 7.05 -0.57
N TYR A 73 -14.81 6.17 0.40
CA TYR A 73 -15.42 6.26 1.73
C TYR A 73 -15.10 7.58 2.42
N LEU A 74 -13.85 8.01 2.39
CA LEU A 74 -13.42 9.28 3.00
C LEU A 74 -14.08 10.48 2.29
N GLN A 75 -14.16 10.47 0.96
CA GLN A 75 -14.86 11.49 0.18
C GLN A 75 -16.36 11.55 0.53
N GLU A 76 -17.03 10.40 0.67
CA GLU A 76 -18.43 10.31 1.10
C GLU A 76 -18.65 10.86 2.52
N LYS A 77 -17.65 10.75 3.40
CA LYS A 77 -17.64 11.37 4.73
C LYS A 77 -17.39 12.88 4.71
N GLY A 78 -17.12 13.46 3.55
CA GLY A 78 -16.92 14.88 3.38
C GLY A 78 -15.49 15.37 3.55
N PHE A 79 -14.52 14.47 3.60
CA PHE A 79 -13.10 14.85 3.64
C PHE A 79 -12.61 15.35 2.28
N GLU A 80 -11.64 16.27 2.30
CA GLU A 80 -10.83 16.61 1.14
C GLU A 80 -9.77 15.53 0.96
N VAL A 81 -9.93 14.67 -0.05
CA VAL A 81 -9.04 13.55 -0.33
C VAL A 81 -8.31 13.78 -1.64
N THR A 82 -6.99 13.66 -1.62
CA THR A 82 -6.14 13.52 -2.81
C THR A 82 -5.69 12.07 -2.88
N SER A 83 -5.96 11.41 -3.99
CA SER A 83 -5.60 9.99 -4.22
C SER A 83 -4.53 9.92 -5.28
N ILE A 84 -3.43 9.24 -5.00
CA ILE A 84 -2.34 9.05 -5.96
C ILE A 84 -2.04 7.57 -6.16
N ASP A 85 -1.72 7.23 -7.39
CA ASP A 85 -1.21 5.92 -7.79
C ASP A 85 -0.27 6.08 -8.97
N ILE A 86 0.65 5.16 -9.17
CA ILE A 86 1.53 5.13 -10.35
C ILE A 86 0.85 4.50 -11.57
N SER A 87 -0.24 3.76 -11.35
CA SER A 87 -1.03 3.09 -12.38
C SER A 87 -2.02 4.05 -13.04
N GLU A 88 -1.88 4.25 -14.34
CA GLU A 88 -2.85 5.01 -15.14
C GLU A 88 -4.23 4.34 -15.12
N ASN A 89 -4.27 3.00 -15.21
CA ASN A 89 -5.50 2.24 -15.19
C ASN A 89 -6.24 2.33 -13.84
N ALA A 90 -5.50 2.31 -12.72
CA ALA A 90 -6.10 2.49 -11.39
C ALA A 90 -6.72 3.88 -11.24
N ILE A 91 -6.05 4.93 -11.73
CA ILE A 91 -6.59 6.30 -11.70
C ILE A 91 -7.79 6.46 -12.63
N GLU A 92 -7.81 5.81 -13.79
CA GLU A 92 -9.00 5.76 -14.64
C GLU A 92 -10.19 5.13 -13.89
N VAL A 93 -9.97 4.01 -13.20
CA VAL A 93 -11.00 3.38 -12.35
C VAL A 93 -11.48 4.31 -11.25
N CYS A 94 -10.58 4.99 -10.55
CA CYS A 94 -10.94 6.00 -9.54
C CYS A 94 -11.86 7.08 -10.12
N SER A 95 -11.57 7.55 -11.33
CA SER A 95 -12.39 8.53 -12.04
C SER A 95 -13.77 7.97 -12.40
N ILE A 96 -13.84 6.75 -12.96
CA ILE A 96 -15.10 6.07 -13.28
C ILE A 96 -15.97 5.88 -12.01
N ARG A 97 -15.35 5.55 -10.89
CA ARG A 97 -16.01 5.38 -9.59
C ARG A 97 -16.42 6.71 -8.91
N GLY A 98 -16.03 7.86 -9.46
CA GLY A 98 -16.46 9.19 -9.00
C GLY A 98 -15.55 9.84 -7.95
N LEU A 99 -14.28 9.44 -7.84
CA LEU A 99 -13.30 10.19 -7.08
C LEU A 99 -13.02 11.54 -7.74
N LYS A 100 -13.05 12.62 -6.95
CA LYS A 100 -12.95 14.01 -7.44
C LYS A 100 -11.50 14.43 -7.71
N ASN A 101 -10.56 13.89 -6.95
CA ASN A 101 -9.15 14.28 -7.02
C ASN A 101 -8.26 13.05 -6.94
N ALA A 102 -8.22 12.31 -8.05
CA ALA A 102 -7.31 11.19 -8.25
C ALA A 102 -6.37 11.50 -9.41
N ARG A 103 -5.07 11.17 -9.27
CA ARG A 103 -4.07 11.49 -10.28
C ARG A 103 -2.93 10.48 -10.33
N VAL A 104 -2.42 10.24 -11.52
CA VAL A 104 -1.22 9.42 -11.72
C VAL A 104 -0.03 10.21 -11.17
N GLN A 105 0.54 9.73 -10.08
CA GLN A 105 1.70 10.37 -9.45
C GLN A 105 2.44 9.41 -8.53
N ASN A 106 3.77 9.45 -8.58
CA ASN A 106 4.60 8.79 -7.60
C ASN A 106 4.69 9.64 -6.32
N LEU A 107 4.66 9.01 -5.15
CA LEU A 107 4.79 9.68 -3.85
C LEU A 107 6.01 10.60 -3.77
N VAL A 108 7.15 10.18 -4.31
CA VAL A 108 8.40 10.97 -4.26
C VAL A 108 8.32 12.28 -5.06
N GLU A 109 7.39 12.37 -6.00
CA GLU A 109 7.17 13.54 -6.88
C GLU A 109 6.13 14.52 -6.32
N VAL A 110 5.43 14.18 -5.23
CA VAL A 110 4.45 15.09 -4.62
C VAL A 110 5.18 16.28 -4.00
N GLU A 111 4.94 17.49 -4.48
CA GLU A 111 5.60 18.70 -4.02
C GLU A 111 4.60 19.82 -3.74
N ASN A 112 4.99 20.75 -2.85
CA ASN A 112 4.23 21.97 -2.55
C ASN A 112 2.80 21.73 -2.03
N GLU A 113 2.56 20.56 -1.46
CA GLU A 113 1.30 20.20 -0.83
C GLU A 113 1.52 19.72 0.60
N LYS A 114 0.50 19.91 1.44
CA LYS A 114 0.51 19.50 2.84
C LYS A 114 -0.81 18.83 3.20
N PHE A 115 -0.73 17.83 4.08
CA PHE A 115 -1.85 17.00 4.49
C PHE A 115 -1.89 16.85 6.01
N ASP A 116 -3.09 16.68 6.56
CA ASP A 116 -3.29 16.42 7.97
C ASP A 116 -3.25 14.91 8.27
N THR A 117 -3.59 14.10 7.28
CA THR A 117 -3.47 12.65 7.33
C THR A 117 -2.92 12.12 6.01
N ILE A 118 -1.94 11.22 6.08
CA ILE A 118 -1.48 10.44 4.93
C ILE A 118 -1.79 8.97 5.24
N ILE A 119 -2.47 8.29 4.35
CA ILE A 119 -2.76 6.85 4.48
C ILE A 119 -1.98 6.04 3.46
N LEU A 120 -1.41 4.92 3.90
CA LEU A 120 -0.78 3.89 3.10
C LEU A 120 -1.30 2.55 3.64
N LEU A 121 -2.34 2.01 3.03
CA LEU A 121 -3.05 0.83 3.52
C LEU A 121 -2.93 -0.36 2.57
N MET A 122 -3.13 -1.56 3.07
CA MET A 122 -2.90 -2.86 2.41
C MET A 122 -1.40 -3.15 2.21
N ASN A 123 -0.68 -3.22 3.34
CA ASN A 123 0.77 -3.31 3.42
C ASN A 123 1.46 -2.09 2.77
N GLY A 124 1.13 -0.91 3.30
CA GLY A 124 1.61 0.36 2.79
C GLY A 124 3.13 0.51 2.82
N THR A 125 3.84 -0.24 3.68
CA THR A 125 5.32 -0.27 3.69
C THR A 125 5.90 -0.88 2.42
N GLY A 126 5.12 -1.65 1.66
CA GLY A 126 5.56 -2.21 0.38
C GLY A 126 6.02 -1.17 -0.64
N ILE A 127 5.43 0.03 -0.59
CA ILE A 127 5.79 1.17 -1.45
C ILE A 127 7.24 1.62 -1.20
N PHE A 128 7.82 1.33 -0.03
CA PHE A 128 9.20 1.67 0.31
C PHE A 128 10.23 0.77 -0.39
N GLU A 129 9.78 -0.32 -1.01
CA GLU A 129 10.58 -1.25 -1.79
C GLU A 129 11.58 -2.07 -0.95
N THR A 130 12.51 -1.40 -0.25
CA THR A 130 13.57 -2.03 0.56
C THR A 130 13.76 -1.31 1.89
N LEU A 131 14.35 -2.00 2.87
CA LEU A 131 14.69 -1.42 4.18
C LEU A 131 15.60 -0.19 4.04
N ASN A 132 16.56 -0.24 3.13
CA ASN A 132 17.50 0.86 2.90
C ASN A 132 16.82 2.15 2.40
N LYS A 133 15.68 2.04 1.70
CA LYS A 133 14.91 3.19 1.20
C LYS A 133 13.90 3.74 2.22
N THR A 134 13.65 3.01 3.30
CA THR A 134 12.62 3.37 4.30
C THR A 134 12.81 4.78 4.84
N SER A 135 14.06 5.20 5.14
CA SER A 135 14.34 6.55 5.64
C SER A 135 13.96 7.63 4.63
N ASP A 136 14.23 7.45 3.35
CA ASP A 136 13.92 8.43 2.31
C ASP A 136 12.41 8.61 2.17
N TYR A 137 11.65 7.50 2.19
CA TYR A 137 10.19 7.53 2.17
C TYR A 137 9.59 8.15 3.43
N LEU A 138 10.09 7.83 4.62
CA LEU A 138 9.64 8.46 5.88
C LEU A 138 9.92 9.97 5.89
N GLN A 139 11.08 10.42 5.43
CA GLN A 139 11.39 11.84 5.29
C GLN A 139 10.48 12.52 4.26
N LYS A 140 10.20 11.85 3.15
CA LYS A 140 9.24 12.35 2.16
C LYS A 140 7.85 12.51 2.75
N LEU A 141 7.31 11.49 3.39
CA LEU A 141 6.00 11.52 4.05
C LEU A 141 5.94 12.64 5.11
N LYS A 142 6.98 12.73 5.96
CA LYS A 142 7.10 13.81 6.95
C LYS A 142 7.09 15.19 6.31
N SER A 143 7.77 15.35 5.17
CA SER A 143 7.81 16.62 4.44
C SER A 143 6.45 17.06 3.90
N LEU A 144 5.49 16.14 3.75
CA LEU A 144 4.14 16.39 3.27
C LEU A 144 3.12 16.60 4.40
N LEU A 145 3.51 16.44 5.67
CA LEU A 145 2.60 16.66 6.80
C LEU A 145 2.46 18.14 7.15
N ASN A 146 1.24 18.52 7.49
CA ASN A 146 0.97 19.72 8.27
C ASN A 146 1.52 19.57 9.70
N GLU A 147 1.59 20.66 10.45
CA GLU A 147 1.87 20.61 11.89
C GLU A 147 0.81 19.74 12.61
N ASN A 148 1.26 18.83 13.46
CA ASN A 148 0.41 17.79 14.10
C ASN A 148 -0.33 16.86 13.12
N GLY A 149 0.14 16.74 11.89
CA GLY A 149 -0.33 15.73 10.93
C GLY A 149 0.09 14.33 11.34
N GLN A 150 -0.53 13.32 10.72
CA GLN A 150 -0.28 11.91 11.01
C GLN A 150 -0.13 11.08 9.74
N ILE A 151 0.59 9.97 9.87
CA ILE A 151 0.67 8.91 8.85
C ILE A 151 -0.01 7.68 9.44
N LEU A 152 -0.94 7.10 8.71
CA LEU A 152 -1.58 5.84 9.04
C LEU A 152 -1.10 4.82 8.02
N ILE A 153 -0.28 3.90 8.47
CA ILE A 153 0.37 2.90 7.63
C ILE A 153 0.20 1.53 8.25
N ASP A 154 -0.09 0.53 7.44
CA ASP A 154 -0.07 -0.85 7.88
C ASP A 154 1.11 -1.62 7.29
N SER A 155 1.54 -2.60 8.00
CA SER A 155 2.54 -3.57 7.62
C SER A 155 2.33 -4.88 8.36
N SER A 156 2.92 -5.94 7.87
CA SER A 156 2.86 -7.26 8.51
C SER A 156 4.27 -7.76 8.82
N ASP A 157 4.42 -8.36 10.00
CA ASP A 157 5.57 -9.19 10.28
C ASP A 157 5.36 -10.55 9.60
N ILE A 158 6.21 -10.87 8.65
CA ILE A 158 6.12 -12.10 7.86
C ILE A 158 7.10 -13.17 8.31
N ILE A 159 7.68 -13.05 9.52
CA ILE A 159 8.64 -14.02 10.05
C ILE A 159 8.07 -15.45 10.06
N TYR A 160 6.76 -15.61 10.25
CA TYR A 160 6.06 -16.88 10.25
C TYR A 160 6.08 -17.63 8.89
N MET A 161 6.51 -16.97 7.82
CA MET A 161 6.66 -17.60 6.49
C MET A 161 8.01 -18.33 6.34
N TYR A 162 8.89 -18.21 7.31
CA TYR A 162 10.21 -18.84 7.34
C TYR A 162 10.19 -20.06 8.26
N ASP A 163 11.11 -21.02 8.02
CA ASP A 163 11.23 -22.22 8.83
C ASP A 163 11.64 -21.89 10.26
N GLU A 164 10.89 -22.41 11.22
CA GLU A 164 11.18 -22.31 12.65
C GLU A 164 12.01 -23.52 13.07
N ASP A 165 13.17 -23.28 13.67
CA ASP A 165 14.05 -24.29 14.22
C ASP A 165 13.53 -24.83 15.57
N GLU A 166 14.07 -25.97 16.02
CA GLU A 166 13.65 -26.64 17.28
C GLU A 166 13.82 -25.77 18.55
N ASP A 167 14.69 -24.76 18.50
CA ASP A 167 14.94 -23.82 19.60
C ASP A 167 14.06 -22.55 19.52
N GLY A 168 13.16 -22.45 18.53
CA GLY A 168 12.27 -21.31 18.31
C GLY A 168 12.91 -20.15 17.53
N SER A 169 14.10 -20.33 16.99
CA SER A 169 14.69 -19.37 16.05
C SER A 169 14.15 -19.58 14.62
N TYR A 170 14.31 -18.58 13.75
CA TYR A 170 13.85 -18.65 12.38
C TYR A 170 15.04 -18.56 11.41
N SER A 171 15.04 -19.44 10.42
CA SER A 171 16.03 -19.44 9.33
C SER A 171 15.70 -18.38 8.29
N VAL A 172 16.22 -17.16 8.47
CA VAL A 172 15.97 -16.01 7.56
C VAL A 172 17.18 -15.73 6.65
N PRO A 173 17.00 -15.04 5.50
CA PRO A 173 18.11 -14.63 4.63
C PRO A 173 19.16 -13.81 5.39
N ALA A 174 20.45 -14.14 5.17
CA ALA A 174 21.56 -13.45 5.84
C ALA A 174 21.97 -12.13 5.18
N GLU A 175 21.65 -11.95 3.89
CA GLU A 175 22.11 -10.82 3.08
C GLU A 175 21.17 -9.63 3.10
N ASN A 176 19.85 -9.87 3.28
CA ASN A 176 18.81 -8.87 3.23
C ASN A 176 17.89 -8.97 4.46
N TYR A 177 17.16 -7.92 4.73
CA TYR A 177 16.08 -7.97 5.71
C TYR A 177 15.00 -8.96 5.27
N TYR A 178 14.53 -9.82 6.17
CA TYR A 178 13.63 -10.94 5.84
C TYR A 178 12.28 -10.49 5.24
N GLY A 179 11.88 -9.25 5.46
CA GLY A 179 10.68 -8.66 4.90
C GLY A 179 10.85 -8.03 3.51
N GLU A 180 12.05 -8.08 2.92
CA GLU A 180 12.28 -7.64 1.53
C GLU A 180 11.93 -8.77 0.56
N LEU A 181 10.77 -8.66 -0.08
CA LEU A 181 10.31 -9.65 -1.05
C LEU A 181 10.41 -9.13 -2.47
N THR A 182 10.54 -10.06 -3.39
CA THR A 182 10.38 -9.81 -4.82
C THR A 182 9.04 -10.42 -5.25
N PHE A 183 8.16 -9.60 -5.79
CA PHE A 183 6.86 -10.01 -6.30
C PHE A 183 6.90 -10.18 -7.81
N THR A 184 6.22 -11.22 -8.28
CA THR A 184 5.83 -11.43 -9.66
C THR A 184 4.31 -11.42 -9.75
N ILE A 185 3.74 -10.64 -10.66
CA ILE A 185 2.31 -10.59 -10.93
C ILE A 185 2.03 -11.18 -12.30
N ARG A 186 1.00 -12.04 -12.36
CA ARG A 186 0.45 -12.54 -13.63
C ARG A 186 -1.02 -12.17 -13.73
N TYR A 187 -1.40 -11.71 -14.90
CA TYR A 187 -2.79 -11.44 -15.23
C TYR A 187 -3.10 -11.90 -16.65
N LYS A 188 -4.11 -12.76 -16.79
CA LYS A 188 -4.39 -13.46 -18.03
C LYS A 188 -3.12 -14.21 -18.51
N ASN A 189 -2.73 -14.01 -19.75
CA ASN A 189 -1.54 -14.65 -20.35
C ASN A 189 -0.28 -13.77 -20.29
N GLN A 190 -0.23 -12.79 -19.38
CA GLN A 190 0.89 -11.86 -19.25
C GLN A 190 1.51 -11.94 -17.86
N THR A 191 2.82 -11.69 -17.81
CA THR A 191 3.59 -11.60 -16.57
C THR A 191 4.19 -10.21 -16.49
N GLU A 192 4.08 -9.55 -15.32
CA GLU A 192 4.76 -8.29 -15.01
C GLU A 192 6.25 -8.54 -14.78
N ASP A 193 7.06 -7.50 -14.94
CA ASP A 193 8.44 -7.56 -14.50
C ASP A 193 8.48 -7.61 -12.96
N ASP A 194 9.40 -8.38 -12.42
CA ASP A 194 9.56 -8.53 -10.98
C ASP A 194 9.83 -7.17 -10.31
N PHE A 195 9.24 -6.97 -9.13
CA PHE A 195 9.41 -5.72 -8.39
C PHE A 195 9.57 -5.97 -6.88
N PRO A 196 10.33 -5.11 -6.18
CA PRO A 196 10.52 -5.22 -4.74
C PRO A 196 9.27 -4.78 -3.99
N TRP A 197 9.00 -5.44 -2.85
CA TRP A 197 7.91 -5.10 -1.95
C TRP A 197 8.32 -5.37 -0.51
N LEU A 198 8.21 -4.36 0.36
CA LEU A 198 8.72 -4.42 1.71
C LEU A 198 7.61 -4.70 2.73
N TYR A 199 7.83 -5.69 3.58
CA TYR A 199 7.08 -5.94 4.80
C TYR A 199 7.95 -5.58 6.00
N LEU A 200 7.48 -4.72 6.90
CA LEU A 200 8.24 -4.34 8.10
C LEU A 200 7.55 -4.86 9.35
N ASP A 201 8.30 -5.53 10.22
CA ASP A 201 7.86 -5.75 11.58
C ASP A 201 7.75 -4.42 12.36
N TYR A 202 6.94 -4.44 13.43
CA TYR A 202 6.66 -3.23 14.20
C TYR A 202 7.93 -2.58 14.78
N ASN A 203 8.86 -3.37 15.32
CA ASN A 203 10.05 -2.82 15.96
C ASN A 203 10.96 -2.13 14.93
N THR A 204 11.14 -2.74 13.77
CA THR A 204 11.94 -2.19 12.68
C THR A 204 11.31 -0.89 12.15
N LEU A 205 10.00 -0.86 11.93
CA LEU A 205 9.29 0.34 11.50
C LEU A 205 9.36 1.44 12.58
N GLN A 206 9.15 1.10 13.85
CA GLN A 206 9.22 2.04 14.97
C GLN A 206 10.61 2.66 15.09
N ASN A 207 11.67 1.86 15.00
CA ASN A 207 13.05 2.35 15.04
C ASN A 207 13.35 3.27 13.86
N ALA A 208 12.91 2.93 12.66
CA ALA A 208 13.06 3.78 11.48
C ALA A 208 12.31 5.12 11.67
N CYS A 209 11.09 5.09 12.21
CA CYS A 209 10.32 6.31 12.53
C CYS A 209 11.08 7.20 13.51
N TYR A 210 11.59 6.67 14.62
CA TYR A 210 12.35 7.45 15.62
C TYR A 210 13.63 8.05 15.04
N ALA A 211 14.37 7.27 14.25
CA ALA A 211 15.58 7.75 13.57
C ALA A 211 15.29 8.93 12.63
N ASN A 212 14.07 9.02 12.10
CA ASN A 212 13.60 10.08 11.20
C ASN A 212 12.81 11.20 11.93
N GLY A 213 12.78 11.19 13.28
CA GLY A 213 12.11 12.21 14.09
C GLY A 213 10.57 12.15 13.93
N LEU A 214 10.03 10.96 13.79
CA LEU A 214 8.61 10.64 13.86
C LEU A 214 8.35 9.82 15.13
N GLN A 215 7.16 9.96 15.71
CA GLN A 215 6.68 9.05 16.75
C GLN A 215 5.89 7.92 16.06
N CYS A 216 6.01 6.70 16.56
CA CYS A 216 5.31 5.53 16.03
C CYS A 216 4.54 4.85 17.17
N GLU A 217 3.25 4.65 16.96
CA GLU A 217 2.34 4.00 17.89
C GLU A 217 1.58 2.89 17.18
N LEU A 218 1.47 1.74 17.83
CA LEU A 218 0.63 0.64 17.37
C LEU A 218 -0.83 0.90 17.80
N ILE A 219 -1.78 0.78 16.86
CA ILE A 219 -3.19 1.11 17.07
C ILE A 219 -4.14 -0.09 16.89
#